data_71f900b30dc850ee840fde8b76bbc547
#
_entry.id   71f900b30dc850ee840fde8b76bbc547
#
_cell.length_a   1.000
_cell.length_b   1.000
_cell.length_c   1.000
_cell.angle_alpha   90.00
_cell.angle_beta   90.00
_cell.angle_gamma   90.00
#
_symmetry.space_group_name_H-M   'P 1'
#
loop_
_entity.id
_entity.type
_entity.pdbx_description
1 polymer ?
#
loop_
_entity_poly.entity_id
_entity_poly.type
_entity_poly.pdbx_seq_one_letter_code
_entity_poly.pdbx_strand_id
1 'polypeptide(L)'
;KSAGGAPGTRALVPGALIENDMAKTVCLHDYQKDIMRRLSEEWLTHRSVMVQMPTGTGKTHVLAAVVSSFLTDGKRTVWIVAHRRELVAQIEETVAKYGTSLTDGCVRVMSIQWLTRHYDDVVEKPELVIIDEAHHAQARTYRMLWNWCPEAKFLGLTATPCRMGRTGFTDLFDSLVCSWSVAEFIRKGWLSSFDYVSIRANSREQRLIDSLEKRGADGDYQIREMNDVLNRHTSIDQLYRSVLEYADGKKGIVYAVSIDHARNIAAYYSGKGLDAAAIDSHTPTAERGRMVEDFKTGRIKVLVNVDVFSEGFDCPDVEFVQMARPTLSLAKYLQQAGRGLRKSAGKKTCVLIDNVGLYRVFGLPTMAWDWEAMFRGDMAGRGIRTARHGNGTSPETVTAEDSCQDFGMEMIVSHDRLLSVIALQKTPNPSKRPELRAWQDRNSRLWGLCRGRKKITAPVFVTVFDIRHDMAAVRLSDKICGLVNACGEIIRKEGYCQSMKFMRNNFLTVQKPNGRSDYIDLYNLRSYREKPEVRRFGDVEMLKVGRMYYSCLLYTSPSPRDGATS
;
A
#
# COMPACT_ATOMS: atom_id res chain seq x y z
N LYS A 1 -62.36 4.48 14.72
CA LYS A 1 -61.52 3.28 14.84
C LYS A 1 -60.51 3.33 13.68
N SER A 2 -59.38 3.93 13.94
CA SER A 2 -58.28 4.14 13.00
C SER A 2 -57.15 3.22 13.41
N ALA A 3 -56.72 2.39 12.50
CA ALA A 3 -55.52 1.60 12.64
C ALA A 3 -54.34 2.40 12.06
N GLY A 4 -53.38 2.73 12.91
CA GLY A 4 -52.10 3.33 12.51
C GLY A 4 -51.20 2.27 11.87
N GLY A 5 -50.85 2.45 10.60
CA GLY A 5 -49.81 1.72 9.94
C GLY A 5 -48.47 2.40 10.15
N ALA A 6 -47.50 1.69 10.67
CA ALA A 6 -46.12 2.09 10.73
C ALA A 6 -45.53 2.27 9.30
N PRO A 7 -44.63 3.23 9.05
CA PRO A 7 -43.99 3.37 7.74
C PRO A 7 -43.04 2.20 7.51
N GLY A 8 -43.37 1.35 6.54
CA GLY A 8 -42.55 0.22 6.12
C GLY A 8 -41.20 0.68 5.57
N THR A 9 -40.15 0.20 6.16
CA THR A 9 -38.80 0.24 5.62
C THR A 9 -38.79 -0.46 4.24
N ARG A 10 -38.85 0.32 3.16
CA ARG A 10 -38.65 -0.21 1.80
C ARG A 10 -37.20 -0.67 1.68
N ALA A 11 -37.02 -1.97 1.52
CA ALA A 11 -35.76 -2.59 1.18
C ALA A 11 -35.26 -2.00 -0.15
N LEU A 12 -34.02 -1.50 -0.16
CA LEU A 12 -33.32 -1.08 -1.37
C LEU A 12 -33.13 -2.30 -2.27
N VAL A 13 -33.75 -2.31 -3.44
CA VAL A 13 -33.57 -3.33 -4.46
C VAL A 13 -32.15 -3.17 -5.05
N PRO A 14 -31.33 -4.23 -5.12
CA PRO A 14 -29.92 -4.15 -5.58
C PRO A 14 -29.71 -3.60 -7.00
N GLY A 15 -30.74 -3.52 -7.82
CA GLY A 15 -30.69 -2.99 -9.18
C GLY A 15 -30.82 -1.47 -9.31
N ALA A 16 -31.32 -0.78 -8.29
CA ALA A 16 -31.64 0.66 -8.39
C ALA A 16 -30.41 1.59 -8.28
N LEU A 17 -29.27 1.10 -7.81
CA LEU A 17 -28.03 1.86 -7.71
C LEU A 17 -27.23 1.97 -9.02
N ILE A 18 -27.63 1.27 -10.09
CA ILE A 18 -26.80 1.14 -11.31
C ILE A 18 -27.42 1.85 -12.54
N GLU A 19 -28.74 2.07 -12.55
CA GLU A 19 -29.43 2.66 -13.69
C GLU A 19 -30.27 3.87 -13.26
N ASN A 20 -29.70 5.07 -13.29
CA ASN A 20 -30.50 6.26 -13.54
C ASN A 20 -29.74 7.37 -14.27
N ASP A 21 -30.42 7.98 -15.18
CA ASP A 21 -30.07 8.67 -16.39
C ASP A 21 -29.82 10.17 -16.19
N MET A 22 -28.88 10.71 -17.00
CA MET A 22 -28.88 12.08 -17.52
C MET A 22 -28.71 13.30 -16.60
N ALA A 23 -27.56 13.43 -15.96
CA ALA A 23 -26.84 14.72 -15.86
C ALA A 23 -25.35 14.41 -15.87
N LYS A 24 -24.51 15.07 -16.67
CA LYS A 24 -23.07 14.86 -16.92
C LYS A 24 -22.39 13.82 -16.01
N THR A 25 -22.62 12.58 -16.27
CA THR A 25 -22.32 11.47 -15.36
C THR A 25 -20.82 11.21 -15.40
N VAL A 26 -20.12 11.50 -14.31
CA VAL A 26 -18.75 11.02 -14.13
C VAL A 26 -18.83 9.48 -14.16
N CYS A 27 -18.27 8.87 -15.18
CA CYS A 27 -18.36 7.44 -15.39
C CYS A 27 -17.46 6.72 -14.38
N LEU A 28 -18.04 5.93 -13.49
CA LEU A 28 -17.29 5.07 -12.60
C LEU A 28 -16.58 3.97 -13.37
N HIS A 29 -15.36 3.64 -12.95
CA HIS A 29 -14.62 2.50 -13.46
C HIS A 29 -15.22 1.18 -12.97
N ASP A 30 -15.00 0.08 -13.67
CA ASP A 30 -15.61 -1.21 -13.35
C ASP A 30 -15.33 -1.69 -11.92
N TYR A 31 -14.11 -1.45 -11.42
CA TYR A 31 -13.78 -1.79 -10.03
C TYR A 31 -14.53 -0.92 -9.00
N GLN A 32 -14.85 0.33 -9.34
CA GLN A 32 -15.65 1.22 -8.49
C GLN A 32 -17.12 0.79 -8.51
N LYS A 33 -17.66 0.38 -9.67
CA LYS A 33 -18.99 -0.20 -9.78
C LYS A 33 -19.12 -1.49 -8.97
N ASP A 34 -18.09 -2.35 -8.99
CA ASP A 34 -18.09 -3.58 -8.18
C ASP A 34 -18.10 -3.25 -6.67
N ILE A 35 -17.33 -2.26 -6.24
CA ILE A 35 -17.36 -1.78 -4.85
C ILE A 35 -18.77 -1.28 -4.47
N MET A 36 -19.39 -0.47 -5.33
CA MET A 36 -20.75 0.05 -5.11
C MET A 36 -21.77 -1.08 -4.96
N ARG A 37 -21.72 -2.08 -5.86
CA ARG A 37 -22.59 -3.27 -5.81
C ARG A 37 -22.41 -4.02 -4.49
N ARG A 38 -21.17 -4.34 -4.11
CA ARG A 38 -20.86 -5.08 -2.87
C ARG A 38 -21.21 -4.29 -1.62
N LEU A 39 -20.99 -2.99 -1.61
CA LEU A 39 -21.44 -2.11 -0.53
C LEU A 39 -22.97 -2.15 -0.37
N SER A 40 -23.72 -2.13 -1.48
CA SER A 40 -25.18 -2.23 -1.45
C SER A 40 -25.65 -3.57 -0.91
N GLU A 41 -24.97 -4.66 -1.26
CA GLU A 41 -25.25 -6.00 -0.74
C GLU A 41 -24.99 -6.08 0.77
N GLU A 42 -23.86 -5.55 1.26
CA GLU A 42 -23.56 -5.49 2.69
C GLU A 42 -24.60 -4.65 3.47
N TRP A 43 -25.06 -3.54 2.91
CA TRP A 43 -26.07 -2.69 3.54
C TRP A 43 -27.46 -3.30 3.65
N LEU A 44 -27.73 -4.48 3.06
CA LEU A 44 -28.98 -5.21 3.30
C LEU A 44 -29.02 -5.82 4.71
N THR A 45 -27.87 -6.17 5.27
CA THR A 45 -27.76 -6.88 6.56
C THR A 45 -26.96 -6.13 7.62
N HIS A 46 -26.14 -5.19 7.21
CA HIS A 46 -25.23 -4.43 8.07
C HIS A 46 -25.56 -2.94 8.01
N ARG A 47 -25.42 -2.25 9.14
CA ARG A 47 -25.63 -0.80 9.24
C ARG A 47 -24.35 -0.02 8.96
N SER A 48 -23.22 -0.57 9.36
CA SER A 48 -21.94 0.12 9.36
C SER A 48 -20.91 -0.69 8.55
N VAL A 49 -20.48 -0.17 7.40
CA VAL A 49 -19.60 -0.85 6.46
C VAL A 49 -18.34 -0.04 6.23
N MET A 50 -17.18 -0.69 6.32
CA MET A 50 -15.91 -0.09 5.92
C MET A 50 -15.54 -0.56 4.51
N VAL A 51 -15.04 0.35 3.67
CA VAL A 51 -14.53 0.07 2.33
C VAL A 51 -13.04 0.36 2.28
N GLN A 52 -12.26 -0.66 1.94
CA GLN A 52 -10.83 -0.52 1.72
C GLN A 52 -10.54 -0.31 0.23
N MET A 53 -9.85 0.78 -0.10
CA MET A 53 -9.34 1.07 -1.44
C MET A 53 -7.96 1.70 -1.35
N PRO A 54 -6.94 1.23 -2.11
CA PRO A 54 -5.60 1.82 -2.09
C PRO A 54 -5.60 3.32 -2.38
N THR A 55 -4.54 4.01 -1.95
CA THR A 55 -4.34 5.43 -2.28
C THR A 55 -4.23 5.62 -3.80
N GLY A 56 -4.89 6.65 -4.33
CA GLY A 56 -4.86 6.96 -5.77
C GLY A 56 -5.86 6.19 -6.63
N THR A 57 -6.75 5.37 -6.05
CA THR A 57 -7.76 4.60 -6.79
C THR A 57 -9.15 5.23 -6.79
N GLY A 58 -9.27 6.50 -6.40
CA GLY A 58 -10.52 7.25 -6.52
C GLY A 58 -11.55 7.01 -5.40
N LYS A 59 -11.11 6.86 -4.14
CA LYS A 59 -12.00 6.79 -2.95
C LYS A 59 -13.04 7.91 -2.94
N THR A 60 -12.62 9.16 -3.20
CA THR A 60 -13.51 10.32 -3.20
C THR A 60 -14.56 10.25 -4.32
N HIS A 61 -14.24 9.61 -5.46
CA HIS A 61 -15.22 9.36 -6.52
C HIS A 61 -16.28 8.34 -6.09
N VAL A 62 -15.87 7.26 -5.40
CA VAL A 62 -16.82 6.29 -4.82
C VAL A 62 -17.68 6.96 -3.76
N LEU A 63 -17.09 7.80 -2.89
CA LEU A 63 -17.83 8.61 -1.92
C LEU A 63 -18.92 9.44 -2.59
N ALA A 64 -18.56 10.23 -3.60
CA ALA A 64 -19.51 11.11 -4.31
C ALA A 64 -20.60 10.30 -5.04
N ALA A 65 -20.27 9.16 -5.62
CA ALA A 65 -21.24 8.28 -6.24
C ALA A 65 -22.22 7.67 -5.23
N VAL A 66 -21.74 7.28 -4.05
CA VAL A 66 -22.61 6.82 -2.94
C VAL A 66 -23.59 7.91 -2.53
N VAL A 67 -23.10 9.15 -2.34
CA VAL A 67 -23.94 10.29 -1.97
C VAL A 67 -25.01 10.53 -3.03
N SER A 68 -24.61 10.65 -4.31
CA SER A 68 -25.53 10.87 -5.42
C SER A 68 -26.60 9.78 -5.49
N SER A 69 -26.21 8.51 -5.38
CA SER A 69 -27.13 7.38 -5.38
C SER A 69 -28.07 7.37 -4.17
N PHE A 70 -27.58 7.74 -2.99
CA PHE A 70 -28.37 7.74 -1.75
C PHE A 70 -29.45 8.82 -1.75
N LEU A 71 -29.21 9.93 -2.44
CA LEU A 71 -30.15 11.06 -2.52
C LEU A 71 -31.25 10.89 -3.57
N THR A 72 -31.13 9.96 -4.51
CA THR A 72 -32.11 9.76 -5.59
C THR A 72 -33.50 9.33 -5.07
N ASP A 73 -33.58 8.74 -3.89
CA ASP A 73 -34.83 8.17 -3.34
C ASP A 73 -35.62 9.14 -2.43
N GLY A 74 -35.32 10.44 -2.43
CA GLY A 74 -36.08 11.42 -1.66
C GLY A 74 -35.22 12.43 -0.87
N LYS A 75 -35.86 13.26 -0.01
CA LYS A 75 -35.17 14.19 0.89
C LYS A 75 -34.46 13.40 1.99
N ARG A 76 -33.21 13.03 1.77
CA ARG A 76 -32.34 12.33 2.74
C ARG A 76 -31.20 13.23 3.15
N THR A 77 -30.69 13.06 4.36
CA THR A 77 -29.60 13.86 4.89
C THR A 77 -28.33 13.00 4.98
N VAL A 78 -27.24 13.52 4.45
CA VAL A 78 -25.92 12.87 4.42
C VAL A 78 -24.90 13.76 5.09
N TRP A 79 -24.16 13.22 6.06
CA TRP A 79 -22.98 13.86 6.62
C TRP A 79 -21.73 13.20 6.08
N ILE A 80 -20.78 14.03 5.61
CA ILE A 80 -19.44 13.59 5.20
C ILE A 80 -18.45 14.19 6.18
N VAL A 81 -17.76 13.31 6.92
CA VAL A 81 -16.87 13.71 8.00
C VAL A 81 -15.42 13.44 7.57
N ALA A 82 -14.65 14.51 7.42
CA ALA A 82 -13.24 14.46 7.09
C ALA A 82 -12.38 14.60 8.35
N HIS A 83 -11.19 13.98 8.33
CA HIS A 83 -10.22 14.11 9.41
C HIS A 83 -9.59 15.51 9.46
N ARG A 84 -9.39 16.14 8.30
CA ARG A 84 -8.75 17.46 8.18
C ARG A 84 -9.66 18.45 7.46
N ARG A 85 -9.59 19.72 7.88
CA ARG A 85 -10.37 20.82 7.29
C ARG A 85 -10.03 21.03 5.80
N GLU A 86 -8.78 20.81 5.41
CA GLU A 86 -8.31 20.99 4.02
C GLU A 86 -9.00 20.02 3.06
N LEU A 87 -9.46 18.85 3.54
CA LEU A 87 -10.15 17.86 2.74
C LEU A 87 -11.61 18.24 2.44
N VAL A 88 -12.22 19.10 3.27
CA VAL A 88 -13.63 19.47 3.14
C VAL A 88 -13.90 20.07 1.75
N ALA A 89 -13.17 21.10 1.36
CA ALA A 89 -13.35 21.77 0.07
C ALA A 89 -13.13 20.82 -1.13
N GLN A 90 -12.16 19.91 -1.04
CA GLN A 90 -11.89 18.92 -2.10
C GLN A 90 -13.04 17.89 -2.23
N ILE A 91 -13.59 17.46 -1.11
CA ILE A 91 -14.75 16.56 -1.09
C ILE A 91 -15.97 17.28 -1.67
N GLU A 92 -16.25 18.52 -1.24
CA GLU A 92 -17.33 19.36 -1.75
C GLU A 92 -17.26 19.53 -3.26
N GLU A 93 -16.08 19.90 -3.78
CA GLU A 93 -15.86 20.04 -5.23
C GLU A 93 -16.13 18.71 -5.97
N THR A 94 -15.69 17.59 -5.41
CA THR A 94 -15.90 16.29 -6.03
C THR A 94 -17.38 15.90 -6.00
N VAL A 95 -18.05 16.07 -4.88
CA VAL A 95 -19.50 15.76 -4.73
C VAL A 95 -20.33 16.62 -5.70
N ALA A 96 -19.99 17.91 -5.83
CA ALA A 96 -20.65 18.80 -6.80
C ALA A 96 -20.49 18.34 -8.26
N LYS A 97 -19.33 17.78 -8.63
CA LYS A 97 -19.09 17.20 -9.97
C LYS A 97 -20.02 16.02 -10.30
N TYR A 98 -20.56 15.36 -9.29
CA TYR A 98 -21.55 14.29 -9.43
C TYR A 98 -22.99 14.79 -9.46
N GLY A 99 -23.19 16.11 -9.63
CA GLY A 99 -24.51 16.73 -9.75
C GLY A 99 -25.26 16.87 -8.44
N THR A 100 -24.60 16.63 -7.30
CA THR A 100 -25.21 16.79 -5.98
C THR A 100 -25.14 18.25 -5.55
N SER A 101 -26.30 18.84 -5.24
CA SER A 101 -26.38 20.19 -4.65
C SER A 101 -25.91 20.13 -3.19
N LEU A 102 -25.07 21.10 -2.82
CA LEU A 102 -24.63 21.30 -1.43
C LEU A 102 -25.42 22.43 -0.74
N THR A 103 -26.28 23.13 -1.48
CA THR A 103 -27.01 24.32 -1.00
C THR A 103 -28.37 24.01 -0.36
N ASP A 104 -28.96 22.88 -0.68
CA ASP A 104 -30.28 22.42 -0.21
C ASP A 104 -30.25 21.80 1.20
N GLY A 105 -29.08 21.77 1.85
CA GLY A 105 -28.92 21.25 3.21
C GLY A 105 -28.96 19.73 3.34
N CYS A 106 -29.23 18.99 2.25
CA CYS A 106 -29.26 17.53 2.26
C CYS A 106 -27.89 16.91 2.46
N VAL A 107 -26.80 17.58 2.04
CA VAL A 107 -25.42 17.12 2.21
C VAL A 107 -24.63 18.15 3.00
N ARG A 108 -23.95 17.68 4.04
CA ARG A 108 -23.03 18.50 4.84
C ARG A 108 -21.66 17.86 4.86
N VAL A 109 -20.65 18.61 4.41
CA VAL A 109 -19.25 18.20 4.48
C VAL A 109 -18.57 18.98 5.60
N MET A 110 -17.97 18.29 6.56
CA MET A 110 -17.40 18.93 7.74
C MET A 110 -16.19 18.18 8.28
N SER A 111 -15.32 18.88 8.97
CA SER A 111 -14.26 18.21 9.72
C SER A 111 -14.79 17.69 11.06
N ILE A 112 -14.22 16.58 11.54
CA ILE A 112 -14.61 16.01 12.85
C ILE A 112 -14.40 17.03 13.99
N GLN A 113 -13.36 17.88 13.91
CA GLN A 113 -13.09 18.91 14.91
C GLN A 113 -14.16 20.01 14.92
N TRP A 114 -14.67 20.38 13.74
CA TRP A 114 -15.77 21.32 13.65
C TRP A 114 -17.04 20.70 14.23
N LEU A 115 -17.38 19.50 13.80
CA LEU A 115 -18.60 18.80 14.23
C LEU A 115 -18.64 18.60 15.75
N THR A 116 -17.55 18.23 16.39
CA THR A 116 -17.51 18.05 17.85
C THR A 116 -17.74 19.32 18.65
N ARG A 117 -17.50 20.49 18.06
CA ARG A 117 -17.73 21.80 18.73
C ARG A 117 -19.12 22.36 18.47
N HIS A 118 -19.78 21.98 17.38
CA HIS A 118 -21.01 22.55 16.88
C HIS A 118 -22.13 21.51 16.75
N TYR A 119 -21.98 20.37 17.43
CA TYR A 119 -22.96 19.28 17.30
C TYR A 119 -24.38 19.73 17.69
N ASP A 120 -24.52 20.53 18.75
CA ASP A 120 -25.81 21.03 19.23
C ASP A 120 -26.43 22.05 18.27
N ASP A 121 -25.65 22.68 17.40
CA ASP A 121 -26.10 23.62 16.38
C ASP A 121 -26.67 22.91 15.14
N VAL A 122 -26.43 21.60 15.01
CA VAL A 122 -26.85 20.82 13.85
C VAL A 122 -28.20 20.16 14.15
N VAL A 123 -29.28 20.78 13.65
CA VAL A 123 -30.67 20.39 13.96
C VAL A 123 -31.06 19.07 13.28
N GLU A 124 -30.64 18.81 12.04
CA GLU A 124 -31.03 17.64 11.29
C GLU A 124 -29.99 16.53 11.40
N LYS A 125 -30.41 15.36 11.90
CA LYS A 125 -29.56 14.16 11.97
C LYS A 125 -29.52 13.48 10.61
N PRO A 126 -28.35 12.92 10.23
CA PRO A 126 -28.21 12.26 8.96
C PRO A 126 -28.81 10.86 8.96
N GLU A 127 -29.25 10.41 7.82
CA GLU A 127 -29.56 9.00 7.55
C GLU A 127 -28.31 8.22 7.10
N LEU A 128 -27.28 8.93 6.59
CA LEU A 128 -26.01 8.35 6.21
C LEU A 128 -24.85 9.22 6.72
N VAL A 129 -23.90 8.60 7.40
CA VAL A 129 -22.62 9.20 7.79
C VAL A 129 -21.50 8.55 7.00
N ILE A 130 -20.75 9.35 6.25
CA ILE A 130 -19.57 8.90 5.52
C ILE A 130 -18.33 9.45 6.23
N ILE A 131 -17.38 8.58 6.55
CA ILE A 131 -16.11 8.93 7.19
C ILE A 131 -15.00 8.70 6.20
N ASP A 132 -14.37 9.79 5.75
CA ASP A 132 -13.15 9.67 4.93
C ASP A 132 -11.94 9.44 5.83
N GLU A 133 -10.97 8.65 5.35
CA GLU A 133 -9.83 8.13 6.09
C GLU A 133 -10.24 7.48 7.42
N ALA A 134 -11.20 6.55 7.34
CA ALA A 134 -11.87 5.93 8.48
C ALA A 134 -10.92 5.12 9.41
N HIS A 135 -9.65 4.92 9.05
CA HIS A 135 -8.66 4.38 9.97
C HIS A 135 -8.41 5.29 11.19
N HIS A 136 -8.79 6.58 11.12
CA HIS A 136 -8.81 7.50 12.26
C HIS A 136 -10.05 7.37 13.16
N ALA A 137 -11.06 6.59 12.78
CA ALA A 137 -12.36 6.53 13.45
C ALA A 137 -12.32 6.05 14.92
N GLN A 138 -11.19 5.56 15.40
CA GLN A 138 -11.04 5.15 16.81
C GLN A 138 -10.88 6.30 17.80
N ALA A 139 -10.51 7.48 17.37
CA ALA A 139 -10.46 8.60 18.28
C ALA A 139 -11.82 8.76 18.96
N ARG A 140 -11.81 9.10 20.25
CA ARG A 140 -13.05 9.29 21.05
C ARG A 140 -14.07 10.18 20.36
N THR A 141 -13.59 11.19 19.63
CA THR A 141 -14.41 12.12 18.85
C THR A 141 -15.21 11.44 17.73
N TYR A 142 -14.64 10.45 17.07
CA TYR A 142 -15.36 9.70 16.04
C TYR A 142 -16.37 8.70 16.62
N ARG A 143 -16.02 8.04 17.74
CA ARG A 143 -16.94 7.11 18.42
C ARG A 143 -18.25 7.78 18.84
N MET A 144 -18.22 9.07 19.12
CA MET A 144 -19.42 9.84 19.46
C MET A 144 -20.44 9.88 18.31
N LEU A 145 -20.00 9.76 17.04
CA LEU A 145 -20.90 9.75 15.88
C LEU A 145 -21.94 8.63 15.94
N TRP A 146 -21.54 7.43 16.36
CA TRP A 146 -22.47 6.29 16.50
C TRP A 146 -23.51 6.50 17.58
N ASN A 147 -23.14 7.21 18.65
CA ASN A 147 -24.07 7.59 19.71
C ASN A 147 -24.99 8.73 19.26
N TRP A 148 -24.48 9.69 18.51
CA TRP A 148 -25.24 10.84 18.03
C TRP A 148 -26.24 10.47 16.94
N CYS A 149 -25.88 9.50 16.09
CA CYS A 149 -26.65 9.09 14.91
C CYS A 149 -26.99 7.59 14.97
N PRO A 150 -27.75 7.11 15.98
CA PRO A 150 -27.97 5.68 16.21
C PRO A 150 -28.75 5.00 15.08
N GLU A 151 -29.57 5.77 14.34
CA GLU A 151 -30.38 5.25 13.22
C GLU A 151 -29.68 5.37 11.86
N ALA A 152 -28.56 6.12 11.77
CA ALA A 152 -27.87 6.34 10.52
C ALA A 152 -27.13 5.09 10.02
N LYS A 153 -27.02 4.93 8.71
CA LYS A 153 -26.03 4.06 8.10
C LYS A 153 -24.64 4.70 8.15
N PHE A 154 -23.61 3.89 8.27
CA PHE A 154 -22.23 4.35 8.29
C PHE A 154 -21.44 3.75 7.13
N LEU A 155 -20.67 4.60 6.45
CA LEU A 155 -19.66 4.21 5.46
C LEU A 155 -18.29 4.74 5.90
N GLY A 156 -17.35 3.86 6.15
CA GLY A 156 -15.96 4.24 6.37
C GLY A 156 -15.14 4.01 5.09
N LEU A 157 -14.42 5.00 4.59
CA LEU A 157 -13.51 4.85 3.47
C LEU A 157 -12.06 4.93 3.97
N THR A 158 -11.22 3.97 3.60
CA THR A 158 -9.80 3.97 4.00
C THR A 158 -8.93 3.23 2.99
N ALA A 159 -7.66 3.61 2.91
CA ALA A 159 -6.68 2.81 2.18
C ALA A 159 -6.18 1.61 3.01
N THR A 160 -6.20 1.74 4.33
CA THR A 160 -5.54 0.83 5.26
C THR A 160 -6.43 0.58 6.47
N PRO A 161 -7.27 -0.46 6.46
CA PRO A 161 -8.09 -0.85 7.62
C PRO A 161 -7.24 -1.55 8.67
N CYS A 162 -6.19 -0.87 9.14
CA CYS A 162 -5.27 -1.37 10.16
C CYS A 162 -4.88 -0.26 11.14
N ARG A 163 -4.50 -0.67 12.33
CA ARG A 163 -4.10 0.22 13.44
C ARG A 163 -2.76 -0.19 14.01
N MET A 164 -2.04 0.74 14.60
CA MET A 164 -0.80 0.45 15.34
C MET A 164 -1.06 -0.32 16.65
N GLY A 165 -2.28 -0.23 17.19
CA GLY A 165 -2.74 -1.02 18.34
C GLY A 165 -3.26 -2.41 17.94
N ARG A 166 -3.49 -3.26 18.94
CA ARG A 166 -3.99 -4.64 18.76
C ARG A 166 -5.51 -4.73 18.61
N THR A 167 -6.21 -3.61 18.43
CA THR A 167 -7.68 -3.58 18.34
C THR A 167 -8.12 -3.44 16.90
N GLY A 168 -9.08 -4.25 16.47
CA GLY A 168 -9.70 -4.16 15.15
C GLY A 168 -10.67 -2.97 15.02
N PHE A 169 -11.54 -3.02 14.02
CA PHE A 169 -12.57 -2.01 13.76
C PHE A 169 -13.99 -2.54 14.01
N THR A 170 -14.13 -3.79 14.41
CA THR A 170 -15.42 -4.48 14.59
C THR A 170 -16.28 -3.91 15.71
N ASP A 171 -15.73 -3.02 16.52
CA ASP A 171 -16.47 -2.23 17.50
C ASP A 171 -17.23 -1.03 16.91
N LEU A 172 -16.94 -0.66 15.66
CA LEU A 172 -17.54 0.47 14.95
C LEU A 172 -18.16 0.07 13.60
N PHE A 173 -17.56 -0.89 12.92
CA PHE A 173 -18.00 -1.34 11.60
C PHE A 173 -18.33 -2.82 11.63
N ASP A 174 -19.50 -3.18 11.07
CA ASP A 174 -20.02 -4.55 11.04
C ASP A 174 -19.31 -5.40 10.01
N SER A 175 -18.90 -4.80 8.86
CA SER A 175 -18.27 -5.52 7.75
C SER A 175 -17.22 -4.70 7.02
N LEU A 176 -16.37 -5.40 6.24
CA LEU A 176 -15.32 -4.84 5.41
C LEU A 176 -15.50 -5.26 3.94
N VAL A 177 -15.53 -4.28 3.04
CA VAL A 177 -15.47 -4.50 1.59
C VAL A 177 -14.08 -4.12 1.09
N CYS A 178 -13.30 -5.08 0.62
CA CYS A 178 -11.97 -4.83 0.07
C CYS A 178 -12.00 -4.65 -1.45
N SER A 179 -11.28 -3.67 -1.94
CA SER A 179 -10.98 -3.46 -3.36
C SER A 179 -9.87 -4.41 -3.85
N TRP A 180 -9.43 -4.25 -5.08
CA TRP A 180 -8.25 -4.92 -5.60
C TRP A 180 -7.00 -4.51 -4.82
N SER A 181 -5.98 -5.37 -4.83
CA SER A 181 -4.66 -5.05 -4.27
C SER A 181 -3.94 -4.00 -5.13
N VAL A 182 -2.92 -3.34 -4.56
CA VAL A 182 -2.03 -2.42 -5.30
C VAL A 182 -1.42 -3.12 -6.51
N ALA A 183 -0.98 -4.37 -6.36
CA ALA A 183 -0.44 -5.19 -7.45
C ALA A 183 -1.45 -5.35 -8.60
N GLU A 184 -2.71 -5.64 -8.28
CA GLU A 184 -3.77 -5.78 -9.28
C GLU A 184 -4.09 -4.46 -10.00
N PHE A 185 -4.09 -3.34 -9.27
CA PHE A 185 -4.27 -2.01 -9.86
C PHE A 185 -3.13 -1.65 -10.81
N ILE A 186 -1.88 -1.95 -10.46
CA ILE A 186 -0.72 -1.75 -11.35
C ILE A 186 -0.87 -2.64 -12.59
N ARG A 187 -1.19 -3.92 -12.40
CA ARG A 187 -1.38 -4.87 -13.49
C ARG A 187 -2.43 -4.44 -14.50
N LYS A 188 -3.53 -3.88 -14.01
CA LYS A 188 -4.63 -3.36 -14.85
C LYS A 188 -4.37 -1.95 -15.39
N GLY A 189 -3.23 -1.35 -15.05
CA GLY A 189 -2.82 -0.05 -15.53
C GLY A 189 -3.53 1.14 -14.88
N TRP A 190 -4.20 0.95 -13.74
CA TRP A 190 -4.83 2.02 -12.97
C TRP A 190 -3.88 2.74 -12.03
N LEU A 191 -2.79 2.09 -11.60
CA LEU A 191 -1.69 2.68 -10.87
C LEU A 191 -0.40 2.54 -11.69
N SER A 192 0.56 3.43 -11.45
CA SER A 192 1.89 3.37 -12.05
C SER A 192 2.71 2.24 -11.40
N SER A 193 3.53 1.56 -12.19
CA SER A 193 4.61 0.73 -11.67
C SER A 193 5.69 1.60 -11.02
N PHE A 194 6.63 0.97 -10.33
CA PHE A 194 7.68 1.69 -9.61
C PHE A 194 9.00 0.92 -9.56
N ASP A 195 10.08 1.67 -9.45
CA ASP A 195 11.37 1.23 -8.96
C ASP A 195 11.41 1.45 -7.45
N TYR A 196 11.93 0.50 -6.68
CA TYR A 196 12.07 0.63 -5.24
C TYR A 196 13.54 0.49 -4.84
N VAL A 197 14.06 1.55 -4.23
CA VAL A 197 15.43 1.63 -3.72
C VAL A 197 15.38 1.78 -2.21
N SER A 198 16.18 1.02 -1.46
CA SER A 198 16.21 1.11 0.00
C SER A 198 17.64 1.12 0.52
N ILE A 199 17.83 1.61 1.75
CA ILE A 199 19.13 1.54 2.42
C ILE A 199 19.51 0.10 2.72
N ARG A 200 20.81 -0.20 2.65
CA ARG A 200 21.36 -1.52 3.00
C ARG A 200 21.25 -1.80 4.50
N ALA A 201 21.14 -3.09 4.82
CA ALA A 201 20.95 -3.57 6.19
C ALA A 201 22.02 -3.10 7.19
N ASN A 202 23.24 -3.02 6.73
CA ASN A 202 24.42 -2.68 7.53
C ASN A 202 24.94 -1.27 7.25
N SER A 203 24.15 -0.43 6.55
CA SER A 203 24.50 0.96 6.32
C SER A 203 24.54 1.76 7.63
N ARG A 204 25.24 2.89 7.61
CA ARG A 204 25.27 3.82 8.74
C ARG A 204 23.86 4.32 9.09
N GLU A 205 23.09 4.68 8.08
CA GLU A 205 21.72 5.19 8.23
C GLU A 205 20.82 4.15 8.89
N GLN A 206 20.97 2.87 8.53
CA GLN A 206 20.18 1.83 9.18
C GLN A 206 20.53 1.68 10.66
N ARG A 207 21.82 1.75 11.01
CA ARG A 207 22.24 1.70 12.43
C ARG A 207 21.66 2.88 13.21
N LEU A 208 21.60 4.08 12.61
CA LEU A 208 20.96 5.25 13.23
C LEU A 208 19.47 5.03 13.46
N ILE A 209 18.76 4.42 12.51
CA ILE A 209 17.33 4.13 12.65
C ILE A 209 17.10 3.01 13.67
N ASP A 210 17.94 2.00 13.69
CA ASP A 210 17.86 0.89 14.65
C ASP A 210 18.13 1.36 16.10
N SER A 211 18.78 2.52 16.28
CA SER A 211 19.00 3.13 17.59
C SER A 211 17.80 3.92 18.14
N LEU A 212 16.71 4.08 17.38
CA LEU A 212 15.50 4.79 17.81
C LEU A 212 14.68 3.94 18.79
N GLU A 213 14.61 4.34 20.04
CA GLU A 213 13.95 3.59 21.12
C GLU A 213 12.62 4.23 21.56
N LYS A 214 12.54 5.55 21.55
CA LYS A 214 11.41 6.29 22.11
C LYS A 214 10.18 6.23 21.20
N ARG A 215 9.01 6.14 21.82
CA ARG A 215 7.74 6.13 21.11
C ARG A 215 6.89 7.33 21.48
N GLY A 216 6.16 7.86 20.51
CA GLY A 216 5.14 8.88 20.70
C GLY A 216 3.85 8.30 21.29
N ALA A 217 2.91 9.15 21.62
CA ALA A 217 1.59 8.74 22.14
C ALA A 217 0.78 7.90 21.12
N ASP A 218 1.07 8.04 19.83
CA ASP A 218 0.48 7.25 18.73
C ASP A 218 1.15 5.88 18.54
N GLY A 219 2.21 5.57 19.31
CA GLY A 219 3.00 4.35 19.19
C GLY A 219 4.07 4.36 18.10
N ASP A 220 4.16 5.41 17.29
CA ASP A 220 5.22 5.61 16.29
C ASP A 220 6.51 6.12 16.94
N TYR A 221 7.59 6.24 16.20
CA TYR A 221 8.82 6.84 16.69
C TYR A 221 8.61 8.28 17.18
N GLN A 222 9.28 8.66 18.26
CA GLN A 222 9.19 10.00 18.80
C GLN A 222 9.88 11.00 17.85
N ILE A 223 9.16 12.06 17.45
CA ILE A 223 9.64 13.05 16.46
C ILE A 223 10.95 13.70 16.90
N ARG A 224 11.08 14.05 18.18
CA ARG A 224 12.28 14.70 18.72
C ARG A 224 13.52 13.80 18.57
N GLU A 225 13.41 12.52 18.96
CA GLU A 225 14.51 11.56 18.82
C GLU A 225 14.90 11.35 17.36
N MET A 226 13.90 11.15 16.46
CA MET A 226 14.18 11.06 15.02
C MET A 226 14.89 12.31 14.49
N ASN A 227 14.46 13.50 14.91
CA ASN A 227 15.08 14.75 14.49
C ASN A 227 16.54 14.87 14.98
N ASP A 228 16.81 14.53 16.24
CA ASP A 228 18.17 14.58 16.82
C ASP A 228 19.14 13.63 16.09
N VAL A 229 18.63 12.51 15.59
CA VAL A 229 19.43 11.48 14.91
C VAL A 229 19.58 11.76 13.42
N LEU A 230 18.51 12.16 12.71
CA LEU A 230 18.47 12.21 11.26
C LEU A 230 18.62 13.63 10.68
N ASN A 231 18.37 14.70 11.45
CA ASN A 231 18.53 16.08 10.99
C ASN A 231 19.99 16.54 11.10
N ARG A 232 20.88 15.81 10.45
CA ARG A 232 22.33 16.09 10.42
C ARG A 232 22.78 16.29 8.98
N HIS A 233 23.78 17.13 8.77
CA HIS A 233 24.31 17.45 7.45
C HIS A 233 24.65 16.18 6.64
N THR A 234 25.30 15.20 7.26
CA THR A 234 25.70 13.94 6.61
C THR A 234 24.49 13.10 6.17
N SER A 235 23.43 13.05 6.97
CA SER A 235 22.20 12.32 6.61
C SER A 235 21.45 13.05 5.50
N ILE A 236 21.41 14.39 5.52
CA ILE A 236 20.78 15.20 4.47
C ILE A 236 21.57 15.10 3.15
N ASP A 237 22.91 15.08 3.20
CA ASP A 237 23.74 14.83 2.02
C ASP A 237 23.44 13.46 1.40
N GLN A 238 23.26 12.43 2.23
CA GLN A 238 22.84 11.11 1.77
C GLN A 238 21.48 11.11 1.07
N LEU A 239 20.50 11.84 1.62
CA LEU A 239 19.19 12.02 0.97
C LEU A 239 19.34 12.66 -0.41
N TYR A 240 20.12 13.73 -0.52
CA TYR A 240 20.39 14.43 -1.78
C TYR A 240 21.05 13.51 -2.81
N ARG A 241 22.12 12.80 -2.43
CA ARG A 241 22.81 11.85 -3.32
C ARG A 241 21.88 10.76 -3.81
N SER A 242 20.99 10.25 -2.97
CA SER A 242 19.99 9.25 -3.38
C SER A 242 19.05 9.78 -4.47
N VAL A 243 18.67 11.07 -4.39
CA VAL A 243 17.87 11.70 -5.45
C VAL A 243 18.65 11.82 -6.74
N LEU A 244 19.92 12.28 -6.69
CA LEU A 244 20.77 12.40 -7.88
C LEU A 244 20.99 11.04 -8.56
N GLU A 245 21.21 9.98 -7.78
CA GLU A 245 21.51 8.66 -8.34
C GLU A 245 20.29 7.98 -8.95
N TYR A 246 19.11 8.10 -8.32
CA TYR A 246 17.93 7.32 -8.71
C TYR A 246 16.79 8.14 -9.32
N ALA A 247 16.80 9.44 -9.15
CA ALA A 247 15.71 10.32 -9.55
C ALA A 247 16.16 11.69 -10.11
N ASP A 248 17.35 11.75 -10.68
CA ASP A 248 17.88 12.99 -11.26
C ASP A 248 16.91 13.59 -12.31
N GLY A 249 16.71 14.89 -12.26
CA GLY A 249 15.81 15.64 -13.14
C GLY A 249 14.31 15.37 -12.95
N LYS A 250 13.91 14.44 -12.08
CA LYS A 250 12.52 14.07 -11.82
C LYS A 250 11.85 14.98 -10.80
N LYS A 251 10.52 15.09 -10.92
CA LYS A 251 9.65 15.81 -10.00
C LYS A 251 9.26 14.91 -8.83
N GLY A 252 9.43 15.36 -7.58
CA GLY A 252 9.19 14.48 -6.45
C GLY A 252 8.78 15.12 -5.13
N ILE A 253 8.43 14.24 -4.20
CA ILE A 253 8.01 14.58 -2.84
C ILE A 253 8.96 13.92 -1.85
N VAL A 254 9.42 14.69 -0.85
CA VAL A 254 10.20 14.19 0.29
C VAL A 254 9.36 14.26 1.55
N TYR A 255 9.31 13.18 2.30
CA TYR A 255 8.65 13.11 3.61
C TYR A 255 9.68 13.24 4.72
N ALA A 256 9.70 14.41 5.38
CA ALA A 256 10.63 14.73 6.44
C ALA A 256 10.10 14.40 7.84
N VAL A 257 10.99 14.32 8.81
CA VAL A 257 10.69 14.00 10.22
C VAL A 257 9.99 15.16 10.94
N SER A 258 10.53 16.37 10.77
CA SER A 258 10.13 17.59 11.47
C SER A 258 10.18 18.79 10.53
N ILE A 259 9.62 19.90 10.97
CA ILE A 259 9.65 21.17 10.21
C ILE A 259 11.09 21.62 9.97
N ASP A 260 11.96 21.55 10.99
CA ASP A 260 13.37 21.91 10.85
C ASP A 260 14.09 20.98 9.87
N HIS A 261 13.82 19.68 9.95
CA HIS A 261 14.37 18.71 8.99
C HIS A 261 13.92 19.03 7.56
N ALA A 262 12.65 19.35 7.34
CA ALA A 262 12.14 19.71 6.02
C ALA A 262 12.81 20.98 5.46
N ARG A 263 12.97 22.01 6.29
CA ARG A 263 13.64 23.26 5.90
C ARG A 263 15.11 23.04 5.58
N ASN A 264 15.81 22.24 6.39
CA ASN A 264 17.22 21.91 6.16
C ASN A 264 17.41 21.09 4.88
N ILE A 265 16.54 20.12 4.59
CA ILE A 265 16.55 19.36 3.33
C ILE A 265 16.33 20.30 2.15
N ALA A 266 15.27 21.12 2.18
CA ALA A 266 14.96 22.03 1.07
C ALA A 266 16.08 23.03 0.83
N ALA A 267 16.63 23.64 1.89
CA ALA A 267 17.76 24.57 1.79
C ALA A 267 19.02 23.90 1.21
N TYR A 268 19.31 22.66 1.65
CA TYR A 268 20.45 21.91 1.14
C TYR A 268 20.29 21.56 -0.34
N TYR A 269 19.11 21.08 -0.75
CA TYR A 269 18.81 20.74 -2.14
C TYR A 269 18.90 21.98 -3.03
N SER A 270 18.28 23.11 -2.62
CA SER A 270 18.35 24.37 -3.36
C SER A 270 19.77 24.92 -3.46
N GLY A 271 20.57 24.82 -2.38
CA GLY A 271 21.98 25.19 -2.38
C GLY A 271 22.86 24.34 -3.31
N LYS A 272 22.37 23.16 -3.69
CA LYS A 272 22.99 22.26 -4.69
C LYS A 272 22.40 22.40 -6.10
N GLY A 273 21.49 23.34 -6.34
CA GLY A 273 20.91 23.61 -7.64
C GLY A 273 19.65 22.80 -7.99
N LEU A 274 19.04 22.13 -7.02
CA LEU A 274 17.77 21.44 -7.20
C LEU A 274 16.64 22.28 -6.63
N ASP A 275 15.71 22.77 -7.47
CA ASP A 275 14.59 23.61 -7.05
C ASP A 275 13.71 22.89 -6.01
N ALA A 276 13.94 23.15 -4.74
CA ALA A 276 13.27 22.51 -3.62
C ALA A 276 12.64 23.53 -2.67
N ALA A 277 11.45 23.20 -2.14
CA ALA A 277 10.78 24.02 -1.16
C ALA A 277 10.18 23.17 -0.04
N ALA A 278 10.24 23.69 1.20
CA ALA A 278 9.63 23.06 2.36
C ALA A 278 8.24 23.60 2.61
N ILE A 279 7.29 22.69 2.91
CA ILE A 279 5.91 23.03 3.26
C ILE A 279 5.53 22.31 4.56
N ASP A 280 4.93 23.04 5.49
CA ASP A 280 4.57 22.54 6.81
C ASP A 280 3.21 23.13 7.29
N SER A 281 2.79 22.74 8.49
CA SER A 281 1.52 23.23 9.09
C SER A 281 1.53 24.72 9.39
N HIS A 282 2.68 25.36 9.53
CA HIS A 282 2.82 26.80 9.80
C HIS A 282 2.87 27.63 8.51
N THR A 283 3.03 27.00 7.33
CA THR A 283 2.99 27.69 6.04
C THR A 283 1.62 28.35 5.84
N PRO A 284 1.52 29.68 5.67
CA PRO A 284 0.25 30.38 5.47
C PRO A 284 -0.52 29.81 4.27
N THR A 285 -1.86 29.75 4.36
CA THR A 285 -2.71 29.12 3.33
C THR A 285 -2.47 29.69 1.93
N ALA A 286 -2.31 31.01 1.79
CA ALA A 286 -2.06 31.65 0.50
C ALA A 286 -0.68 31.29 -0.08
N GLU A 287 0.34 31.20 0.76
CA GLU A 287 1.68 30.79 0.38
C GLU A 287 1.71 29.31 0.00
N ARG A 288 1.06 28.45 0.82
CA ARG A 288 0.89 27.03 0.53
C ARG A 288 0.24 26.81 -0.83
N GLY A 289 -0.81 27.58 -1.16
CA GLY A 289 -1.47 27.53 -2.47
C GLY A 289 -0.52 27.85 -3.60
N ARG A 290 0.30 28.92 -3.47
CA ARG A 290 1.32 29.27 -4.47
C ARG A 290 2.38 28.19 -4.63
N MET A 291 2.94 27.66 -3.54
CA MET A 291 3.95 26.62 -3.59
C MET A 291 3.42 25.33 -4.25
N VAL A 292 2.18 24.97 -3.97
CA VAL A 292 1.51 23.83 -4.62
C VAL A 292 1.35 24.08 -6.13
N GLU A 293 0.98 25.28 -6.54
CA GLU A 293 0.85 25.63 -7.96
C GLU A 293 2.22 25.67 -8.65
N ASP A 294 3.25 26.21 -8.01
CA ASP A 294 4.63 26.22 -8.50
C ASP A 294 5.16 24.78 -8.63
N PHE A 295 4.79 23.89 -7.73
CA PHE A 295 5.11 22.46 -7.84
C PHE A 295 4.34 21.80 -9.00
N LYS A 296 3.04 22.07 -9.15
CA LYS A 296 2.25 21.53 -10.27
C LYS A 296 2.79 21.98 -11.62
N THR A 297 3.17 23.24 -11.76
CA THR A 297 3.74 23.80 -12.99
C THR A 297 5.21 23.44 -13.23
N GLY A 298 5.87 22.80 -12.23
CA GLY A 298 7.26 22.36 -12.34
C GLY A 298 8.31 23.45 -12.08
N ARG A 299 7.91 24.63 -11.58
CA ARG A 299 8.84 25.65 -11.07
C ARG A 299 9.56 25.18 -9.81
N ILE A 300 8.85 24.46 -8.93
CA ILE A 300 9.44 23.69 -7.83
C ILE A 300 9.51 22.24 -8.30
N LYS A 301 10.70 21.63 -8.26
CA LYS A 301 10.92 20.24 -8.64
C LYS A 301 10.75 19.29 -7.48
N VAL A 302 11.15 19.69 -6.29
CA VAL A 302 11.08 18.85 -5.08
C VAL A 302 10.31 19.57 -4.00
N LEU A 303 9.24 18.92 -3.52
CA LEU A 303 8.45 19.44 -2.42
C LEU A 303 8.74 18.62 -1.16
N VAL A 304 9.33 19.26 -0.16
CA VAL A 304 9.66 18.64 1.13
C VAL A 304 8.54 18.94 2.12
N ASN A 305 7.93 17.92 2.69
CA ASN A 305 6.79 18.13 3.57
C ASN A 305 6.86 17.36 4.89
N VAL A 306 6.11 17.85 5.89
CA VAL A 306 5.91 17.20 7.18
C VAL A 306 4.40 17.01 7.38
N ASP A 307 3.93 15.79 7.20
CA ASP A 307 2.54 15.36 7.43
C ASP A 307 1.43 16.16 6.71
N VAL A 308 1.77 17.19 5.89
CA VAL A 308 0.78 18.06 5.22
C VAL A 308 0.19 17.36 3.99
N PHE A 309 1.00 16.59 3.26
CA PHE A 309 0.60 15.90 2.03
C PHE A 309 0.42 14.38 2.21
N SER A 310 0.31 13.90 3.43
CA SER A 310 -0.08 12.51 3.69
C SER A 310 -1.50 12.24 3.20
N GLU A 311 -2.39 13.26 3.27
CA GLU A 311 -3.78 13.16 2.86
C GLU A 311 -4.17 14.36 1.98
N GLY A 312 -5.10 14.18 1.03
CA GLY A 312 -5.71 15.24 0.23
C GLY A 312 -4.88 15.92 -0.85
N PHE A 313 -3.57 15.74 -0.90
CA PHE A 313 -2.75 16.34 -1.95
C PHE A 313 -2.89 15.61 -3.29
N ASP A 314 -3.31 16.32 -4.34
CA ASP A 314 -3.48 15.76 -5.68
C ASP A 314 -2.47 16.34 -6.67
N CYS A 315 -1.42 15.56 -6.95
CA CYS A 315 -0.41 15.83 -7.97
C CYS A 315 0.00 14.46 -8.57
N PRO A 316 -0.69 14.00 -9.61
CA PRO A 316 -0.49 12.65 -10.14
C PRO A 316 0.81 12.48 -10.92
N ASP A 317 1.44 13.56 -11.36
CA ASP A 317 2.67 13.59 -12.13
C ASP A 317 3.96 13.53 -11.28
N VAL A 318 3.83 13.23 -9.99
CA VAL A 318 4.97 12.94 -9.10
C VAL A 318 5.71 11.70 -9.61
N GLU A 319 6.99 11.87 -9.96
CA GLU A 319 7.85 10.83 -10.55
C GLU A 319 8.73 10.11 -9.52
N PHE A 320 8.98 10.73 -8.36
CA PHE A 320 9.61 10.04 -7.23
C PHE A 320 8.99 10.43 -5.88
N VAL A 321 9.08 9.49 -4.94
CA VAL A 321 8.76 9.71 -3.53
C VAL A 321 9.96 9.29 -2.71
N GLN A 322 10.49 10.23 -1.93
CA GLN A 322 11.58 9.98 -1.00
C GLN A 322 11.08 9.92 0.44
N MET A 323 11.27 8.79 1.06
CA MET A 323 10.91 8.54 2.45
C MET A 323 12.12 8.78 3.35
N ALA A 324 12.15 9.94 4.00
CA ALA A 324 13.21 10.38 4.92
C ALA A 324 12.74 10.37 6.39
N ARG A 325 11.55 9.81 6.65
CA ARG A 325 10.97 9.66 7.99
C ARG A 325 10.71 8.18 8.29
N PRO A 326 11.41 7.60 9.26
CA PRO A 326 11.07 6.28 9.79
C PRO A 326 9.66 6.28 10.38
N THR A 327 8.94 5.18 10.21
CA THR A 327 7.62 5.00 10.81
C THR A 327 7.33 3.53 11.07
N LEU A 328 6.53 3.25 12.08
CA LEU A 328 5.97 1.94 12.39
C LEU A 328 4.52 1.83 11.88
N SER A 329 4.00 2.89 11.26
CA SER A 329 2.63 2.94 10.73
C SER A 329 2.59 2.48 9.28
N LEU A 330 1.99 1.31 9.04
CA LEU A 330 1.72 0.81 7.70
C LEU A 330 0.86 1.80 6.89
N ALA A 331 -0.09 2.48 7.54
CA ALA A 331 -0.94 3.47 6.90
C ALA A 331 -0.12 4.64 6.36
N LYS A 332 0.78 5.22 7.16
CA LYS A 332 1.68 6.30 6.72
C LYS A 332 2.55 5.85 5.55
N TYR A 333 3.15 4.66 5.65
CA TYR A 333 3.99 4.11 4.59
C TYR A 333 3.23 3.97 3.26
N LEU A 334 2.06 3.31 3.28
CA LEU A 334 1.29 3.09 2.05
C LEU A 334 0.67 4.38 1.49
N GLN A 335 0.32 5.35 2.34
CA GLN A 335 -0.13 6.66 1.89
C GLN A 335 0.99 7.44 1.20
N GLN A 336 2.20 7.47 1.79
CA GLN A 336 3.37 8.13 1.20
C GLN A 336 3.75 7.50 -0.15
N ALA A 337 3.95 6.18 -0.18
CA ALA A 337 4.25 5.46 -1.42
C ALA A 337 3.15 5.67 -2.48
N GLY A 338 1.89 5.62 -2.07
CA GLY A 338 0.74 5.77 -2.94
C GLY A 338 0.65 7.12 -3.68
N ARG A 339 1.33 8.16 -3.18
CA ARG A 339 1.39 9.45 -3.91
C ARG A 339 2.16 9.31 -5.23
N GLY A 340 3.23 8.52 -5.22
CA GLY A 340 4.00 8.22 -6.42
C GLY A 340 3.32 7.23 -7.37
N LEU A 341 2.37 6.44 -6.89
CA LEU A 341 1.73 5.41 -7.72
C LEU A 341 0.58 5.92 -8.59
N ARG A 342 0.17 7.19 -8.46
CA ARG A 342 -0.88 7.76 -9.31
C ARG A 342 -0.46 7.81 -10.77
N LYS A 343 -1.41 7.55 -11.67
CA LYS A 343 -1.21 7.68 -13.11
C LYS A 343 -1.28 9.14 -13.55
N SER A 344 -0.37 9.52 -14.46
CA SER A 344 -0.42 10.78 -15.17
C SER A 344 0.02 10.59 -16.61
N ALA A 345 -0.44 11.45 -17.52
CA ALA A 345 0.02 11.46 -18.90
C ALA A 345 1.54 11.71 -18.95
N GLY A 346 2.27 10.93 -19.72
CA GLY A 346 3.74 11.01 -19.83
C GLY A 346 4.53 10.30 -18.73
N LYS A 347 3.93 10.00 -17.58
CA LYS A 347 4.59 9.29 -16.50
C LYS A 347 4.56 7.78 -16.74
N LYS A 348 5.73 7.17 -16.93
CA LYS A 348 5.88 5.72 -17.14
C LYS A 348 5.94 4.97 -15.81
N THR A 349 6.80 5.42 -14.90
CA THR A 349 7.10 4.78 -13.62
C THR A 349 7.27 5.83 -12.52
N CYS A 350 7.33 5.38 -11.28
CA CYS A 350 7.72 6.19 -10.13
C CYS A 350 8.96 5.57 -9.48
N VAL A 351 9.83 6.37 -8.89
CA VAL A 351 10.92 5.89 -8.05
C VAL A 351 10.54 6.08 -6.59
N LEU A 352 10.50 4.99 -5.83
CA LEU A 352 10.33 5.02 -4.38
C LEU A 352 11.70 4.89 -3.72
N ILE A 353 12.18 5.98 -3.10
CA ILE A 353 13.49 6.06 -2.45
C ILE A 353 13.27 5.94 -0.94
N ASP A 354 13.60 4.81 -0.38
CA ASP A 354 13.46 4.48 1.03
C ASP A 354 14.80 4.68 1.75
N ASN A 355 15.05 5.89 2.23
CA ASN A 355 16.26 6.21 2.99
C ASN A 355 16.20 5.81 4.47
N VAL A 356 15.13 5.11 4.88
CA VAL A 356 14.86 4.79 6.29
C VAL A 356 14.49 3.33 6.53
N GLY A 357 14.69 2.47 5.53
CA GLY A 357 14.55 1.02 5.66
C GLY A 357 13.11 0.51 5.88
N LEU A 358 12.09 1.23 5.40
CA LEU A 358 10.67 0.83 5.51
C LEU A 358 10.39 -0.51 4.81
N TYR A 359 11.14 -0.82 3.75
CA TYR A 359 11.06 -2.11 3.08
C TYR A 359 11.25 -3.29 4.04
N ARG A 360 12.14 -3.17 5.03
CA ARG A 360 12.39 -4.24 6.00
C ARG A 360 11.28 -4.39 7.02
N VAL A 361 10.57 -3.29 7.29
CA VAL A 361 9.44 -3.28 8.21
C VAL A 361 8.17 -3.79 7.53
N PHE A 362 7.92 -3.31 6.30
CA PHE A 362 6.63 -3.49 5.63
C PHE A 362 6.69 -4.28 4.32
N GLY A 363 7.87 -4.45 3.72
CA GLY A 363 8.00 -4.97 2.36
C GLY A 363 7.61 -3.94 1.29
N LEU A 364 7.32 -4.42 0.08
CA LEU A 364 6.89 -3.55 -1.03
C LEU A 364 5.44 -3.10 -0.86
N PRO A 365 5.05 -1.92 -1.41
CA PRO A 365 3.66 -1.47 -1.41
C PRO A 365 2.67 -2.43 -2.08
N THR A 366 3.16 -3.33 -2.91
CA THR A 366 2.38 -4.37 -3.62
C THR A 366 2.14 -5.64 -2.81
N MET A 367 2.58 -5.68 -1.55
CA MET A 367 2.32 -6.81 -0.66
C MET A 367 0.83 -7.12 -0.57
N ALA A 368 0.52 -8.42 -0.53
CA ALA A 368 -0.82 -8.89 -0.23
C ALA A 368 -1.06 -8.84 1.28
N TRP A 369 -1.79 -7.84 1.73
CA TRP A 369 -2.19 -7.69 3.12
C TRP A 369 -3.50 -8.42 3.39
N ASP A 370 -3.57 -9.11 4.52
CA ASP A 370 -4.83 -9.68 5.02
C ASP A 370 -5.62 -8.57 5.74
N TRP A 371 -6.31 -7.75 4.92
CA TRP A 371 -7.10 -6.64 5.44
C TRP A 371 -8.24 -7.11 6.34
N GLU A 372 -8.80 -8.28 6.09
CA GLU A 372 -9.87 -8.85 6.89
C GLU A 372 -9.41 -9.20 8.30
N ALA A 373 -8.26 -9.88 8.42
CA ALA A 373 -7.65 -10.18 9.72
C ALA A 373 -7.28 -8.88 10.47
N MET A 374 -6.73 -7.87 9.76
CA MET A 374 -6.40 -6.57 10.35
C MET A 374 -7.64 -5.81 10.82
N PHE A 375 -8.72 -5.84 10.05
CA PHE A 375 -10.00 -5.24 10.39
C PHE A 375 -10.60 -5.89 11.64
N ARG A 376 -10.49 -7.21 11.79
CA ARG A 376 -10.96 -7.94 12.99
C ARG A 376 -10.05 -7.78 14.20
N GLY A 377 -8.82 -7.33 14.02
CA GLY A 377 -7.82 -7.31 15.08
C GLY A 377 -7.16 -8.67 15.34
N ASP A 378 -7.36 -9.66 14.46
CA ASP A 378 -6.83 -11.04 14.61
C ASP A 378 -5.31 -11.12 14.38
N MET A 379 -4.67 -10.02 13.97
CA MET A 379 -3.23 -9.89 13.81
C MET A 379 -2.48 -9.64 15.13
N ALA A 380 -3.14 -9.87 16.26
CA ALA A 380 -2.53 -9.78 17.60
C ALA A 380 -1.40 -10.81 17.74
N GLY A 381 -0.15 -10.37 17.67
CA GLY A 381 1.07 -11.22 17.66
C GLY A 381 1.86 -11.14 16.35
N ARG A 382 1.25 -10.75 15.24
CA ARG A 382 1.92 -10.46 13.95
C ARG A 382 2.22 -8.97 13.78
N GLY A 383 2.33 -8.24 14.89
CA GLY A 383 2.62 -6.82 14.91
C GLY A 383 3.91 -6.51 14.16
N ILE A 384 3.90 -5.40 13.44
CA ILE A 384 5.06 -4.70 12.93
C ILE A 384 6.13 -4.69 14.02
N ARG A 385 7.21 -5.41 13.80
CA ARG A 385 8.21 -5.60 14.85
C ARG A 385 9.06 -4.35 15.00
N THR A 386 9.06 -3.82 16.22
CA THR A 386 10.24 -3.12 16.71
C THR A 386 11.39 -4.14 16.79
N ALA A 387 12.49 -3.86 16.12
CA ALA A 387 13.73 -4.61 16.35
C ALA A 387 14.02 -4.56 17.85
N ARG A 388 13.87 -5.69 18.55
CA ARG A 388 14.38 -5.79 19.92
C ARG A 388 15.89 -5.95 19.80
N HIS A 389 16.60 -5.02 20.37
CA HIS A 389 18.05 -5.05 20.53
C HIS A 389 18.50 -6.40 21.12
N GLY A 390 19.37 -7.08 20.37
CA GLY A 390 20.33 -7.97 20.97
C GLY A 390 21.37 -7.12 21.73
N ASN A 391 21.64 -7.50 22.97
CA ASN A 391 22.59 -6.88 23.88
C ASN A 391 23.93 -6.47 23.22
N GLY A 392 24.30 -5.22 23.43
CA GLY A 392 25.66 -4.84 23.78
C GLY A 392 26.66 -4.71 22.63
N THR A 393 26.75 -3.55 22.06
CA THR A 393 28.05 -2.88 21.84
C THR A 393 27.80 -1.38 21.87
N SER A 394 28.55 -0.70 22.75
CA SER A 394 28.61 0.75 22.82
C SER A 394 28.90 1.36 21.45
N PRO A 395 28.43 2.60 21.15
CA PRO A 395 28.75 3.25 19.90
C PRO A 395 30.25 3.52 19.86
N GLU A 396 30.97 2.69 19.16
CA GLU A 396 32.35 3.01 18.77
C GLU A 396 32.30 4.28 17.91
N THR A 397 33.16 5.22 18.28
CA THR A 397 33.44 6.46 17.58
C THR A 397 33.78 6.12 16.13
N VAL A 398 32.88 6.40 15.22
CA VAL A 398 33.11 6.24 13.77
C VAL A 398 34.13 7.28 13.37
N THR A 399 35.36 6.86 13.13
CA THR A 399 36.42 7.69 12.57
C THR A 399 36.08 8.11 11.15
N ALA A 400 36.56 9.29 10.76
CA ALA A 400 36.22 9.99 9.52
C ALA A 400 36.76 9.34 8.22
N GLU A 401 37.16 8.06 8.23
CA GLU A 401 37.83 7.40 7.10
C GLU A 401 36.96 6.48 6.23
N ASP A 402 35.65 6.33 6.53
CA ASP A 402 34.72 5.64 5.62
C ASP A 402 34.18 6.55 4.49
N SER A 403 35.02 7.42 3.98
CA SER A 403 34.77 8.21 2.79
C SER A 403 35.30 7.49 1.58
N CYS A 404 34.53 6.66 0.95
CA CYS A 404 34.40 6.62 -0.51
C CYS A 404 33.52 5.46 -1.02
N GLN A 405 32.56 5.80 -1.86
CA GLN A 405 31.99 5.01 -2.96
C GLN A 405 30.84 4.03 -2.70
N ASP A 406 30.37 3.78 -1.49
CA ASP A 406 29.13 3.00 -1.32
C ASP A 406 28.08 3.82 -0.56
N PHE A 407 27.10 4.40 -1.29
CA PHE A 407 26.02 5.21 -0.71
C PHE A 407 25.08 4.43 0.23
N GLY A 408 25.40 3.18 0.56
CA GLY A 408 24.58 2.36 1.43
C GLY A 408 23.17 2.11 0.92
N MET A 409 22.87 2.40 -0.35
CA MET A 409 21.58 2.16 -1.01
C MET A 409 21.64 0.91 -1.90
N GLU A 410 20.51 0.27 -2.11
CA GLU A 410 20.38 -0.85 -3.04
C GLU A 410 19.03 -0.86 -3.73
N MET A 411 19.03 -1.23 -5.02
CA MET A 411 17.81 -1.47 -5.77
C MET A 411 17.14 -2.75 -5.27
N ILE A 412 15.99 -2.64 -4.65
CA ILE A 412 15.20 -3.78 -4.17
C ILE A 412 14.47 -4.43 -5.34
N VAL A 413 13.80 -3.62 -6.16
CA VAL A 413 13.10 -4.09 -7.36
C VAL A 413 13.02 -2.97 -8.40
N SER A 414 13.35 -3.29 -9.67
CA SER A 414 13.07 -2.42 -10.80
C SER A 414 11.62 -2.60 -11.27
N HIS A 415 11.07 -1.63 -11.99
CA HIS A 415 9.69 -1.68 -12.48
C HIS A 415 9.44 -2.88 -13.41
N ASP A 416 10.39 -3.23 -14.29
CA ASP A 416 10.28 -4.40 -15.18
C ASP A 416 10.18 -5.69 -14.36
N ARG A 417 10.99 -5.79 -13.33
CA ARG A 417 11.01 -6.93 -12.41
C ARG A 417 9.73 -6.96 -11.56
N LEU A 418 9.26 -5.80 -11.11
CA LEU A 418 8.00 -5.66 -10.39
C LEU A 418 6.83 -6.16 -11.24
N LEU A 419 6.74 -5.76 -12.51
CA LEU A 419 5.69 -6.20 -13.42
C LEU A 419 5.76 -7.72 -13.64
N SER A 420 6.95 -8.30 -13.74
CA SER A 420 7.15 -9.75 -13.81
C SER A 420 6.64 -10.44 -12.55
N VAL A 421 6.99 -9.93 -11.36
CA VAL A 421 6.51 -10.47 -10.08
C VAL A 421 4.99 -10.35 -9.95
N ILE A 422 4.41 -9.20 -10.30
CA ILE A 422 2.96 -8.99 -10.28
C ILE A 422 2.25 -9.92 -11.26
N ALA A 423 2.82 -10.17 -12.44
CA ALA A 423 2.27 -11.14 -13.39
C ALA A 423 2.24 -12.56 -12.81
N LEU A 424 3.19 -12.90 -11.94
CA LEU A 424 3.23 -14.18 -11.23
C LEU A 424 2.18 -14.29 -10.10
N GLN A 425 1.85 -13.18 -9.46
CA GLN A 425 0.81 -13.13 -8.41
C GLN A 425 -0.62 -13.32 -8.96
N LYS A 426 -0.77 -13.42 -10.30
CA LYS A 426 -2.05 -13.65 -10.96
C LYS A 426 -2.54 -15.08 -10.81
N THR A 427 -3.19 -15.38 -9.71
CA THR A 427 -4.14 -16.48 -9.68
C THR A 427 -5.51 -15.97 -9.26
N PRO A 428 -6.50 -15.99 -10.17
CA PRO A 428 -7.89 -15.97 -9.73
C PRO A 428 -8.15 -17.28 -9.00
N ASN A 429 -8.75 -17.17 -7.84
CA ASN A 429 -9.28 -18.20 -6.96
C ASN A 429 -8.85 -19.65 -7.32
N PRO A 430 -7.88 -20.24 -6.61
CA PRO A 430 -7.31 -21.54 -6.94
C PRO A 430 -8.35 -22.68 -6.97
N SER A 431 -9.53 -22.49 -6.37
CA SER A 431 -10.61 -23.50 -6.34
C SER A 431 -11.31 -23.73 -7.69
N LYS A 432 -11.05 -22.95 -8.75
CA LYS A 432 -11.73 -23.07 -10.05
C LYS A 432 -10.84 -23.22 -11.28
N ARG A 433 -9.52 -23.25 -11.16
CA ARG A 433 -8.63 -23.43 -12.31
C ARG A 433 -7.85 -24.74 -12.23
N PRO A 434 -7.75 -25.48 -13.34
CA PRO A 434 -6.87 -26.65 -13.41
C PRO A 434 -5.42 -26.24 -13.09
N GLU A 435 -4.74 -27.05 -12.29
CA GLU A 435 -3.34 -26.83 -11.94
C GLU A 435 -2.43 -26.83 -13.19
N LEU A 436 -1.35 -26.06 -13.12
CA LEU A 436 -0.28 -26.13 -14.12
C LEU A 436 0.36 -27.52 -14.04
N ARG A 437 0.51 -28.20 -15.18
CA ARG A 437 1.08 -29.53 -15.28
C ARG A 437 2.08 -29.61 -16.42
N ALA A 438 3.05 -30.49 -16.30
CA ALA A 438 3.93 -30.84 -17.40
C ALA A 438 3.26 -31.90 -18.28
N TRP A 439 3.50 -31.81 -19.58
CA TRP A 439 3.17 -32.86 -20.55
C TRP A 439 4.41 -33.14 -21.41
N GLN A 440 4.61 -34.38 -21.82
CA GLN A 440 5.74 -34.78 -22.64
C GLN A 440 5.27 -35.13 -24.05
N ASP A 441 5.95 -34.62 -25.02
CA ASP A 441 5.76 -35.01 -26.42
C ASP A 441 6.39 -36.38 -26.69
N ARG A 442 5.62 -37.29 -27.27
CA ARG A 442 6.05 -38.67 -27.51
C ARG A 442 7.17 -38.78 -28.54
N ASN A 443 7.21 -37.85 -29.51
CA ASN A 443 8.16 -37.90 -30.63
C ASN A 443 9.49 -37.24 -30.25
N SER A 444 9.46 -36.01 -29.74
CA SER A 444 10.68 -35.27 -29.37
C SER A 444 11.21 -35.61 -27.99
N ARG A 445 10.40 -36.25 -27.12
CA ARG A 445 10.68 -36.49 -25.70
C ARG A 445 10.88 -35.21 -24.87
N LEU A 446 10.63 -34.05 -25.46
CA LEU A 446 10.68 -32.76 -24.76
C LEU A 446 9.40 -32.51 -23.96
N TRP A 447 9.53 -31.66 -22.95
CA TRP A 447 8.43 -31.31 -22.07
C TRP A 447 7.85 -29.95 -22.45
N GLY A 448 6.56 -29.83 -22.29
CA GLY A 448 5.80 -28.58 -22.34
C GLY A 448 4.95 -28.40 -21.08
N LEU A 449 4.34 -27.25 -20.95
CA LEU A 449 3.42 -26.93 -19.87
C LEU A 449 1.98 -26.89 -20.39
N CYS A 450 1.04 -27.40 -19.60
CA CYS A 450 -0.40 -27.35 -19.90
C CYS A 450 -1.22 -27.04 -18.65
N ARG A 451 -2.44 -26.57 -18.86
CA ARG A 451 -3.43 -26.33 -17.81
C ARG A 451 -4.76 -27.00 -18.23
N GLY A 452 -5.08 -28.10 -17.58
CA GLY A 452 -6.15 -28.97 -18.05
C GLY A 452 -5.84 -29.51 -19.45
N ARG A 453 -6.74 -29.28 -20.43
CA ARG A 453 -6.54 -29.69 -21.84
C ARG A 453 -5.79 -28.65 -22.69
N LYS A 454 -5.58 -27.42 -22.18
CA LYS A 454 -4.93 -26.33 -22.92
C LYS A 454 -3.41 -26.40 -22.77
N LYS A 455 -2.69 -26.62 -23.87
CA LYS A 455 -1.23 -26.50 -23.94
C LYS A 455 -0.84 -25.02 -23.82
N ILE A 456 0.06 -24.69 -22.89
CA ILE A 456 0.58 -23.33 -22.63
C ILE A 456 1.86 -23.12 -23.42
N THR A 457 2.76 -24.11 -23.42
CA THR A 457 3.99 -24.04 -24.20
C THR A 457 4.06 -25.20 -25.19
N ALA A 458 4.80 -24.99 -26.28
CA ALA A 458 5.30 -26.10 -27.08
C ALA A 458 6.21 -27.01 -26.22
N PRO A 459 6.52 -28.24 -26.66
CA PRO A 459 7.46 -29.12 -25.97
C PRO A 459 8.91 -28.68 -26.24
N VAL A 460 9.43 -27.77 -25.41
CA VAL A 460 10.74 -27.10 -25.56
C VAL A 460 11.67 -27.33 -24.39
N PHE A 461 11.22 -27.93 -23.29
CA PHE A 461 12.02 -28.14 -22.09
C PHE A 461 12.63 -29.56 -22.09
N VAL A 462 13.92 -29.65 -21.80
CA VAL A 462 14.62 -30.94 -21.65
C VAL A 462 14.09 -31.70 -20.43
N THR A 463 13.81 -31.01 -19.33
CA THR A 463 13.27 -31.58 -18.10
C THR A 463 12.42 -30.53 -17.38
N VAL A 464 11.35 -30.98 -16.74
CA VAL A 464 10.62 -30.21 -15.74
C VAL A 464 10.95 -30.80 -14.37
N PHE A 465 11.60 -30.01 -13.53
CA PHE A 465 12.07 -30.45 -12.21
C PHE A 465 10.95 -30.43 -11.17
N ASP A 466 10.21 -29.32 -11.13
CA ASP A 466 9.17 -29.10 -10.14
C ASP A 466 8.15 -28.07 -10.65
N ILE A 467 6.90 -28.16 -10.21
CA ILE A 467 5.83 -27.22 -10.54
C ILE A 467 5.13 -26.83 -9.26
N ARG A 468 5.10 -25.52 -8.96
CA ARG A 468 4.42 -25.00 -7.80
C ARG A 468 4.04 -23.53 -8.00
N HIS A 469 2.95 -23.07 -7.38
CA HIS A 469 2.50 -21.68 -7.42
C HIS A 469 2.37 -21.12 -8.85
N ASP A 470 1.89 -21.94 -9.78
CA ASP A 470 1.79 -21.57 -11.21
C ASP A 470 3.13 -21.22 -11.87
N MET A 471 4.21 -21.76 -11.35
CA MET A 471 5.55 -21.69 -11.93
C MET A 471 6.12 -23.09 -12.15
N ALA A 472 7.00 -23.22 -13.12
CA ALA A 472 7.72 -24.44 -13.42
C ALA A 472 9.24 -24.19 -13.39
N ALA A 473 9.94 -24.99 -12.62
CA ALA A 473 11.41 -25.07 -12.65
C ALA A 473 11.80 -26.08 -13.74
N VAL A 474 12.55 -25.63 -14.75
CA VAL A 474 12.80 -26.39 -15.97
C VAL A 474 14.28 -26.40 -16.37
N ARG A 475 14.67 -27.41 -17.15
CA ARG A 475 15.93 -27.40 -17.91
C ARG A 475 15.62 -27.00 -19.36
N LEU A 476 16.24 -25.91 -19.80
CA LEU A 476 16.07 -25.35 -21.15
C LEU A 476 17.01 -25.99 -22.16
N SER A 477 18.24 -26.30 -21.72
CA SER A 477 19.27 -26.99 -22.51
C SER A 477 20.25 -27.69 -21.58
N ASP A 478 21.23 -28.38 -22.11
CA ASP A 478 22.26 -29.06 -21.32
C ASP A 478 23.08 -28.14 -20.41
N LYS A 479 23.05 -26.84 -20.69
CA LYS A 479 23.83 -25.83 -19.93
C LYS A 479 22.98 -24.81 -19.17
N ILE A 480 21.67 -24.78 -19.41
CA ILE A 480 20.79 -23.71 -18.89
C ILE A 480 19.56 -24.32 -18.27
N CYS A 481 19.32 -23.93 -17.01
CA CYS A 481 18.06 -24.13 -16.31
C CYS A 481 17.29 -22.82 -16.22
N GLY A 482 16.00 -22.85 -15.90
CA GLY A 482 15.19 -21.66 -15.83
C GLY A 482 13.93 -21.84 -14.99
N LEU A 483 13.35 -20.70 -14.65
CA LEU A 483 12.05 -20.59 -14.04
C LEU A 483 11.08 -20.02 -15.07
N VAL A 484 9.94 -20.69 -15.25
CA VAL A 484 8.91 -20.36 -16.24
C VAL A 484 7.60 -20.05 -15.52
N ASN A 485 6.93 -18.99 -15.93
CA ASN A 485 5.65 -18.59 -15.35
C ASN A 485 4.45 -19.35 -15.96
N ALA A 486 3.26 -19.09 -15.44
CA ALA A 486 2.01 -19.68 -15.91
C ALA A 486 1.61 -19.35 -17.35
N CYS A 487 2.25 -18.34 -17.96
CA CYS A 487 2.05 -17.95 -19.36
C CYS A 487 3.04 -18.62 -20.31
N GLY A 488 4.01 -19.37 -19.76
CA GLY A 488 5.07 -20.03 -20.53
C GLY A 488 6.30 -19.17 -20.79
N GLU A 489 6.42 -18.01 -20.13
CA GLU A 489 7.55 -17.09 -20.28
C GLU A 489 8.66 -17.45 -19.29
N ILE A 490 9.91 -17.38 -19.77
CA ILE A 490 11.10 -17.61 -18.93
C ILE A 490 11.36 -16.32 -18.14
N ILE A 491 11.13 -16.36 -16.84
CA ILE A 491 11.30 -15.23 -15.94
C ILE A 491 12.70 -15.15 -15.33
N ARG A 492 13.41 -16.27 -15.31
CA ARG A 492 14.79 -16.34 -14.86
C ARG A 492 15.55 -17.46 -15.57
N LYS A 493 16.81 -17.20 -15.92
CA LYS A 493 17.76 -18.20 -16.41
C LYS A 493 18.87 -18.41 -15.36
N GLU A 494 19.22 -19.66 -15.15
CA GLU A 494 20.35 -20.09 -14.32
C GLU A 494 21.31 -20.91 -15.18
N GLY A 495 22.57 -20.96 -14.77
CA GLY A 495 23.51 -21.90 -15.36
C GLY A 495 23.09 -23.35 -15.08
N TYR A 496 23.91 -24.32 -15.55
CA TYR A 496 23.60 -25.72 -15.34
C TYR A 496 23.40 -26.07 -13.87
N CYS A 497 22.33 -26.77 -13.57
CA CYS A 497 21.99 -27.28 -12.25
C CYS A 497 21.55 -28.75 -12.32
N GLN A 498 21.77 -29.49 -11.24
CA GLN A 498 21.32 -30.89 -11.14
C GLN A 498 19.82 -30.99 -10.92
N SER A 499 19.30 -30.13 -10.04
CA SER A 499 17.88 -30.06 -9.73
C SER A 499 17.46 -28.65 -9.29
N MET A 500 16.18 -28.36 -9.45
CA MET A 500 15.50 -27.18 -8.93
C MET A 500 14.22 -27.63 -8.22
N LYS A 501 14.01 -27.17 -6.98
CA LYS A 501 12.85 -27.59 -6.18
C LYS A 501 12.27 -26.43 -5.38
N PHE A 502 10.95 -26.26 -5.47
CA PHE A 502 10.26 -25.25 -4.68
C PHE A 502 10.22 -25.60 -3.20
N MET A 503 10.52 -24.62 -2.35
CA MET A 503 10.39 -24.70 -0.91
C MET A 503 9.01 -24.17 -0.46
N ARG A 504 8.60 -24.52 0.76
CA ARG A 504 7.30 -24.06 1.33
C ARG A 504 7.23 -22.55 1.58
N ASN A 505 8.37 -21.89 1.70
CA ASN A 505 8.53 -20.49 2.08
C ASN A 505 8.82 -19.55 0.91
N ASN A 506 8.28 -19.84 -0.29
CA ASN A 506 8.45 -19.06 -1.52
C ASN A 506 9.90 -18.91 -2.00
N PHE A 507 10.74 -19.86 -1.69
CA PHE A 507 12.08 -20.01 -2.27
C PHE A 507 12.15 -21.18 -3.25
N LEU A 508 13.06 -21.06 -4.19
CA LEU A 508 13.44 -22.13 -5.08
C LEU A 508 14.88 -22.55 -4.76
N THR A 509 15.08 -23.82 -4.42
CA THR A 509 16.42 -24.40 -4.25
C THR A 509 16.97 -24.76 -5.62
N VAL A 510 18.18 -24.35 -5.91
CA VAL A 510 18.93 -24.68 -7.14
C VAL A 510 20.17 -25.47 -6.74
N GLN A 511 20.17 -26.76 -6.97
CA GLN A 511 21.31 -27.63 -6.65
C GLN A 511 22.30 -27.66 -7.82
N LYS A 512 23.52 -27.23 -7.56
CA LYS A 512 24.62 -27.20 -8.55
C LYS A 512 25.40 -28.51 -8.61
N PRO A 513 26.13 -28.79 -9.70
CA PRO A 513 26.88 -30.03 -9.87
C PRO A 513 27.96 -30.30 -8.81
N ASN A 514 28.45 -29.22 -8.18
CA ASN A 514 29.45 -29.31 -7.11
C ASN A 514 28.87 -29.62 -5.73
N GLY A 515 27.57 -30.01 -5.66
CA GLY A 515 26.85 -30.31 -4.44
C GLY A 515 26.39 -29.09 -3.65
N ARG A 516 26.72 -27.86 -4.09
CA ARG A 516 26.24 -26.63 -3.45
C ARG A 516 24.82 -26.32 -3.89
N SER A 517 24.07 -25.67 -3.01
CA SER A 517 22.73 -25.18 -3.31
C SER A 517 22.68 -23.66 -3.21
N ASP A 518 22.08 -23.02 -4.20
CA ASP A 518 21.64 -21.64 -4.14
C ASP A 518 20.13 -21.61 -3.89
N TYR A 519 19.66 -20.54 -3.25
CA TYR A 519 18.26 -20.34 -2.90
C TYR A 519 17.78 -19.07 -3.56
N ILE A 520 16.80 -19.18 -4.45
CA ILE A 520 16.24 -18.06 -5.18
C ILE A 520 14.95 -17.63 -4.47
N ASP A 521 14.90 -16.39 -4.05
CA ASP A 521 13.69 -15.74 -3.54
C ASP A 521 12.75 -15.48 -4.72
N LEU A 522 11.55 -16.04 -4.69
CA LEU A 522 10.56 -15.93 -5.77
C LEU A 522 9.89 -14.55 -5.85
N TYR A 523 10.02 -13.71 -4.83
CA TYR A 523 9.52 -12.33 -4.86
C TYR A 523 10.44 -11.39 -5.61
N ASN A 524 11.74 -11.43 -5.29
CA ASN A 524 12.71 -10.50 -5.86
C ASN A 524 13.68 -11.17 -6.84
N LEU A 525 13.56 -12.49 -7.03
CA LEU A 525 14.40 -13.32 -7.86
C LEU A 525 15.92 -13.24 -7.52
N ARG A 526 16.29 -12.82 -6.30
CA ARG A 526 17.69 -12.83 -5.84
C ARG A 526 18.14 -14.21 -5.42
N SER A 527 19.42 -14.49 -5.63
CA SER A 527 20.06 -15.74 -5.18
C SER A 527 20.77 -15.53 -3.86
N TYR A 528 20.63 -16.50 -2.98
CA TYR A 528 21.31 -16.58 -1.69
C TYR A 528 22.07 -17.90 -1.60
N ARG A 529 23.24 -17.89 -0.94
CA ARG A 529 24.05 -19.09 -0.73
C ARG A 529 23.66 -19.86 0.53
N GLU A 530 23.05 -19.18 1.49
CA GLU A 530 22.60 -19.77 2.74
C GLU A 530 21.14 -20.19 2.63
N LYS A 531 20.83 -21.36 3.22
CA LYS A 531 19.46 -21.88 3.24
C LYS A 531 18.56 -20.96 4.05
N PRO A 532 17.42 -20.54 3.49
CA PRO A 532 16.41 -19.80 4.26
C PRO A 532 15.87 -20.65 5.41
N GLU A 533 15.94 -20.13 6.64
CA GLU A 533 15.48 -20.80 7.85
C GLU A 533 14.37 -20.01 8.51
N VAL A 534 13.30 -20.71 8.91
CA VAL A 534 12.28 -20.10 9.77
C VAL A 534 12.78 -20.13 11.19
N ARG A 535 12.91 -18.96 11.82
CA ARG A 535 13.25 -18.84 13.25
C ARG A 535 12.10 -18.19 14.00
N ARG A 536 11.80 -18.75 15.17
CA ARG A 536 10.82 -18.20 16.09
C ARG A 536 11.49 -17.29 17.12
N PHE A 537 10.90 -16.12 17.30
CA PHE A 537 11.30 -15.16 18.34
C PHE A 537 10.03 -14.80 19.13
N GLY A 538 9.78 -15.51 20.22
CA GLY A 538 8.49 -15.51 20.90
C GLY A 538 7.41 -16.06 19.97
N ASP A 539 6.30 -15.34 19.84
CA ASP A 539 5.16 -15.74 18.99
C ASP A 539 5.31 -15.37 17.50
N VAL A 540 6.49 -14.89 17.08
CA VAL A 540 6.71 -14.44 15.71
C VAL A 540 7.68 -15.34 14.97
N GLU A 541 7.25 -15.85 13.81
CA GLU A 541 8.10 -16.55 12.87
C GLU A 541 8.75 -15.57 11.89
N MET A 542 10.06 -15.66 11.74
CA MET A 542 10.84 -14.89 10.78
C MET A 542 11.66 -15.80 9.89
N LEU A 543 11.75 -15.42 8.63
CA LEU A 543 12.63 -16.10 7.69
C LEU A 543 14.02 -15.47 7.77
N LYS A 544 15.01 -16.25 8.20
CA LYS A 544 16.43 -15.88 8.15
C LYS A 544 17.00 -16.29 6.81
N VAL A 545 17.63 -15.36 6.09
CA VAL A 545 18.37 -15.61 4.86
C VAL A 545 19.74 -14.93 4.99
N GLY A 546 20.78 -15.70 5.16
CA GLY A 546 22.08 -15.18 5.50
C GLY A 546 22.07 -14.47 6.87
N ARG A 547 22.56 -13.25 6.91
CA ARG A 547 22.51 -12.40 8.11
C ARG A 547 21.20 -11.62 8.25
N MET A 548 20.28 -11.74 7.30
CA MET A 548 19.04 -10.97 7.22
C MET A 548 17.85 -11.75 7.78
N TYR A 549 16.91 -11.02 8.39
CA TYR A 549 15.64 -11.55 8.84
C TYR A 549 14.51 -10.86 8.10
N TYR A 550 13.62 -11.65 7.51
CA TYR A 550 12.43 -11.18 6.81
C TYR A 550 11.18 -11.60 7.57
N SER A 551 10.16 -10.78 7.57
CA SER A 551 8.86 -11.18 8.15
C SER A 551 8.32 -12.39 7.37
N CYS A 552 7.86 -13.44 8.08
CA CYS A 552 7.20 -14.58 7.44
C CYS A 552 5.89 -14.20 6.72
N LEU A 553 5.31 -13.04 7.02
CA LEU A 553 4.21 -12.46 6.26
C LEU A 553 4.55 -12.20 4.78
N LEU A 554 5.83 -11.99 4.47
CA LEU A 554 6.31 -11.88 3.09
C LEU A 554 6.26 -13.22 2.34
N TYR A 555 6.28 -14.35 3.06
CA TYR A 555 6.57 -15.66 2.49
C TYR A 555 5.46 -16.70 2.72
N THR A 556 4.46 -16.40 3.54
CA THR A 556 3.32 -17.29 3.78
C THR A 556 2.03 -16.67 3.25
N SER A 557 1.74 -16.88 1.99
CA SER A 557 0.35 -16.93 1.54
C SER A 557 -0.24 -18.22 2.11
N PRO A 558 -1.33 -18.21 2.89
CA PRO A 558 -1.96 -19.46 3.32
C PRO A 558 -2.38 -20.22 2.06
N SER A 559 -1.82 -21.42 1.90
CA SER A 559 -2.35 -22.38 0.94
C SER A 559 -3.78 -22.70 1.38
N PRO A 560 -4.79 -22.67 0.48
CA PRO A 560 -6.16 -23.03 0.83
C PRO A 560 -6.35 -24.46 1.33
N ARG A 561 -5.28 -25.25 1.46
CA ARG A 561 -5.32 -26.66 1.89
C ARG A 561 -5.04 -26.90 3.34
N ASP A 562 -4.61 -25.90 4.11
CA ASP A 562 -4.27 -26.12 5.54
C ASP A 562 -5.47 -25.92 6.50
N GLY A 563 -6.68 -25.79 5.96
CA GLY A 563 -7.94 -25.64 6.71
C GLY A 563 -8.82 -26.89 6.80
N ALA A 564 -8.32 -28.06 6.46
CA ALA A 564 -9.08 -29.30 6.58
C ALA A 564 -8.21 -30.42 7.14
N THR A 565 -8.05 -30.46 8.47
CA THR A 565 -8.02 -31.70 9.29
C THR A 565 -7.79 -31.33 10.76
N SER A 566 -8.73 -31.78 11.57
CA SER A 566 -8.88 -31.87 13.04
C SER A 566 -9.10 -30.58 13.80
#